data_a4937474bd3e2dccea74a6599c82964c
#
_entry.id   a4937474bd3e2dccea74a6599c82964c
#
_cell.length_a   1.000
_cell.length_b   1.000
_cell.length_c   1.000
_cell.angle_alpha   90.00
_cell.angle_beta   90.00
_cell.angle_gamma   90.00
#
_symmetry.space_group_name_H-M   'P 1'
#
loop_
_entity.id
_entity.type
_entity.pdbx_description
1 polymer ?
#
loop_
_entity_poly.entity_id
_entity_poly.type
_entity_poly.pdbx_seq_one_letter_code
_entity_poly.pdbx_strand_id
1 'polypeptide(L)'
;HLKDFEQIKNKINTQYLFGSDSSLANLYLLKDVLNILCYQKNDILFRKYDFTDNIKGFAFPISLNPDFTIEEVFEQFFKEITKNSDENIHFCYFTEEQKALFDKFLQKKGHSVEWNSKREDSDYLYLQSDLADLPGSEYQKKRNHVSKFITKHEKEYSFTYFDASTITHKIKEDFVKVAKKWLCEFSGN
;
A
#
# COMPACT_ATOMS: atom_id res chain seq x y z
N HIS A 1 -9.50 -4.52 -14.04
CA HIS A 1 -8.53 -5.45 -14.66
C HIS A 1 -7.11 -4.90 -14.57
N LEU A 2 -6.06 -5.74 -14.80
CA LEU A 2 -4.64 -5.30 -14.79
C LEU A 2 -4.38 -4.17 -15.78
N LYS A 3 -5.01 -4.22 -16.96
CA LYS A 3 -4.92 -3.18 -18.01
C LYS A 3 -5.39 -1.80 -17.53
N ASP A 4 -6.37 -1.74 -16.64
CA ASP A 4 -6.89 -0.48 -16.10
C ASP A 4 -5.84 0.19 -15.20
N PHE A 5 -5.12 -0.60 -14.40
CA PHE A 5 -3.99 -0.11 -13.60
C PHE A 5 -2.81 0.38 -14.44
N GLU A 6 -2.52 -0.28 -15.56
CA GLU A 6 -1.47 0.17 -16.49
C GLU A 6 -1.78 1.52 -17.13
N GLN A 7 -3.05 1.83 -17.37
CA GLN A 7 -3.47 3.11 -17.95
C GLN A 7 -3.29 4.28 -16.97
N ILE A 8 -3.38 4.04 -15.68
CA ILE A 8 -3.32 5.10 -14.66
C ILE A 8 -1.96 5.25 -14.00
N LYS A 9 -1.07 4.23 -14.05
CA LYS A 9 0.20 4.21 -13.31
C LYS A 9 1.08 5.45 -13.51
N ASN A 10 1.08 6.00 -14.73
CA ASN A 10 1.89 7.17 -15.08
C ASN A 10 1.19 8.51 -14.77
N LYS A 11 -0.07 8.47 -14.31
CA LYS A 11 -0.87 9.65 -13.97
C LYS A 11 -0.96 9.89 -12.47
N ILE A 12 -0.54 8.91 -11.65
CA ILE A 12 -0.65 9.00 -10.20
C ILE A 12 0.23 10.12 -9.69
N ASN A 13 -0.39 11.09 -9.01
CA ASN A 13 0.32 12.06 -8.20
C ASN A 13 0.74 11.40 -6.88
N THR A 14 2.04 11.25 -6.65
CA THR A 14 2.60 10.55 -5.49
C THR A 14 2.89 11.47 -4.31
N GLN A 15 2.62 12.75 -4.41
CA GLN A 15 3.03 13.77 -3.43
C GLN A 15 2.58 13.45 -1.98
N TYR A 16 1.41 12.83 -1.84
CA TYR A 16 0.82 12.50 -0.53
C TYR A 16 0.65 10.99 -0.30
N LEU A 17 1.33 10.15 -1.07
CA LEU A 17 1.18 8.69 -1.01
C LEU A 17 2.40 8.05 -0.34
N PHE A 18 2.27 7.64 0.90
CA PHE A 18 3.36 7.12 1.72
C PHE A 18 3.16 5.67 2.16
N GLY A 19 1.93 5.16 2.17
CA GLY A 19 1.62 3.81 2.64
C GLY A 19 1.71 2.76 1.54
N SER A 20 1.99 1.53 1.93
CA SER A 20 2.00 0.36 1.04
C SER A 20 0.63 0.09 0.40
N ASP A 21 -0.45 0.50 1.06
CA ASP A 21 -1.84 0.47 0.59
C ASP A 21 -2.06 1.29 -0.70
N SER A 22 -1.24 2.32 -0.93
CA SER A 22 -1.31 3.17 -2.12
C SER A 22 -0.62 2.55 -3.35
N SER A 23 0.12 1.46 -3.18
CA SER A 23 0.79 0.76 -4.27
C SER A 23 -0.24 0.09 -5.19
N LEU A 24 -0.16 0.36 -6.51
CA LEU A 24 -1.02 -0.32 -7.49
C LEU A 24 -0.83 -1.84 -7.49
N ALA A 25 0.37 -2.33 -7.20
CA ALA A 25 0.65 -3.75 -7.08
C ALA A 25 -0.14 -4.37 -5.90
N ASN A 26 -0.11 -3.73 -4.73
CA ASN A 26 -0.88 -4.20 -3.57
C ASN A 26 -2.38 -4.11 -3.81
N LEU A 27 -2.87 -3.03 -4.42
CA LEU A 27 -4.28 -2.91 -4.79
C LEU A 27 -4.72 -4.04 -5.71
N TYR A 28 -3.90 -4.39 -6.71
CA TYR A 28 -4.22 -5.50 -7.62
C TYR A 28 -4.16 -6.86 -6.94
N LEU A 29 -3.11 -7.13 -6.15
CA LEU A 29 -2.89 -8.43 -5.52
C LEU A 29 -3.85 -8.71 -4.37
N LEU A 30 -4.22 -7.68 -3.61
CA LEU A 30 -5.00 -7.83 -2.38
C LEU A 30 -6.48 -7.47 -2.54
N LYS A 31 -6.93 -7.04 -3.74
CA LYS A 31 -8.30 -6.57 -3.97
C LYS A 31 -9.39 -7.56 -3.53
N ASP A 32 -9.19 -8.84 -3.81
CA ASP A 32 -10.17 -9.87 -3.47
C ASP A 32 -10.08 -10.29 -1.99
N VAL A 33 -8.88 -10.26 -1.41
CA VAL A 33 -8.64 -10.60 -0.01
C VAL A 33 -9.18 -9.52 0.92
N LEU A 34 -8.93 -8.24 0.59
CA LEU A 34 -9.34 -7.10 1.40
C LEU A 34 -10.67 -6.50 0.95
N ASN A 35 -11.36 -7.14 0.02
CA ASN A 35 -12.60 -6.68 -0.58
C ASN A 35 -12.53 -5.20 -1.01
N ILE A 36 -11.53 -4.88 -1.87
CA ILE A 36 -11.25 -3.50 -2.28
C ILE A 36 -12.05 -3.17 -3.53
N LEU A 37 -12.93 -2.18 -3.44
CA LEU A 37 -13.55 -1.53 -4.57
C LEU A 37 -12.70 -0.35 -5.03
N CYS A 38 -12.13 -0.45 -6.25
CA CYS A 38 -11.42 0.66 -6.90
C CYS A 38 -12.22 1.18 -8.08
N TYR A 39 -12.41 2.50 -8.16
CA TYR A 39 -13.00 3.15 -9.31
C TYR A 39 -12.43 4.55 -9.52
N GLN A 40 -12.43 5.00 -10.77
CA GLN A 40 -11.98 6.34 -11.16
C GLN A 40 -13.17 7.24 -11.43
N LYS A 41 -13.10 8.47 -10.94
CA LYS A 41 -14.04 9.53 -11.29
C LYS A 41 -13.37 10.90 -11.20
N ASN A 42 -13.53 11.74 -12.23
CA ASN A 42 -12.99 13.12 -12.30
C ASN A 42 -11.50 13.18 -11.95
N ASP A 43 -10.69 12.29 -12.52
CA ASP A 43 -9.26 12.17 -12.25
C ASP A 43 -8.88 11.88 -10.79
N ILE A 44 -9.80 11.34 -10.02
CA ILE A 44 -9.55 10.77 -8.68
C ILE A 44 -9.75 9.26 -8.74
N LEU A 45 -8.78 8.52 -8.22
CA LEU A 45 -8.92 7.09 -7.94
C LEU A 45 -9.45 6.92 -6.51
N PHE A 46 -10.63 6.36 -6.40
CA PHE A 46 -11.28 6.01 -5.15
C PHE A 46 -10.93 4.57 -4.78
N ARG A 47 -10.69 4.35 -3.50
CA ARG A 47 -10.45 3.03 -2.92
C ARG A 47 -11.36 2.88 -1.70
N LYS A 48 -12.27 1.91 -1.76
CA LYS A 48 -13.16 1.59 -0.63
C LYS A 48 -12.87 0.16 -0.18
N TYR A 49 -12.64 -0.01 1.09
CA TYR A 49 -12.34 -1.27 1.75
C TYR A 49 -13.56 -1.76 2.53
N ASP A 50 -13.76 -3.06 2.57
CA ASP A 50 -14.78 -3.72 3.36
C ASP A 50 -14.27 -5.10 3.84
N PHE A 51 -13.19 -5.07 4.63
CA PHE A 51 -12.50 -6.29 5.07
C PHE A 51 -12.82 -6.66 6.52
N THR A 52 -12.71 -5.69 7.44
CA THR A 52 -13.03 -5.86 8.86
C THR A 52 -13.62 -4.55 9.40
N ASP A 53 -14.15 -4.56 10.61
CA ASP A 53 -14.66 -3.33 11.26
C ASP A 53 -13.59 -2.24 11.41
N ASN A 54 -12.30 -2.61 11.48
CA ASN A 54 -11.19 -1.67 11.55
C ASN A 54 -10.68 -1.23 10.16
N ILE A 55 -10.87 -2.09 9.12
CA ILE A 55 -10.44 -1.82 7.75
C ILE A 55 -11.70 -1.73 6.90
N LYS A 56 -12.42 -0.63 7.06
CA LYS A 56 -13.66 -0.34 6.38
C LYS A 56 -13.71 1.12 5.99
N GLY A 57 -14.28 1.40 4.82
CA GLY A 57 -14.51 2.75 4.34
C GLY A 57 -13.53 3.19 3.26
N PHE A 58 -13.44 4.48 3.06
CA PHE A 58 -12.62 5.07 2.00
C PHE A 58 -11.19 5.33 2.49
N ALA A 59 -10.22 4.92 1.67
CA ALA A 59 -8.83 5.32 1.86
C ALA A 59 -8.56 6.71 1.27
N PHE A 60 -7.41 7.29 1.63
CA PHE A 60 -6.99 8.60 1.12
C PHE A 60 -7.06 8.65 -0.41
N PRO A 61 -7.72 9.66 -1.01
CA PRO A 61 -7.92 9.74 -2.45
C PRO A 61 -6.60 9.88 -3.21
N ILE A 62 -6.48 9.21 -4.35
CA ILE A 62 -5.32 9.33 -5.23
C ILE A 62 -5.66 10.21 -6.41
N SER A 63 -4.97 11.35 -6.56
CA SER A 63 -5.11 12.18 -7.76
C SER A 63 -4.42 11.53 -8.96
N LEU A 64 -5.10 11.53 -10.10
CA LEU A 64 -4.58 11.15 -11.41
C LEU A 64 -4.25 12.38 -12.27
N ASN A 65 -4.44 13.57 -11.71
CA ASN A 65 -4.06 14.84 -12.32
C ASN A 65 -2.96 15.49 -11.46
N PRO A 66 -1.74 15.66 -11.97
CA PRO A 66 -0.63 16.24 -11.20
C PRO A 66 -0.83 17.73 -10.88
N ASP A 67 -1.71 18.41 -11.62
CA ASP A 67 -1.97 19.84 -11.45
C ASP A 67 -3.01 20.14 -10.36
N PHE A 68 -3.70 19.11 -9.85
CA PHE A 68 -4.67 19.31 -8.78
C PHE A 68 -3.98 19.62 -7.45
N THR A 69 -4.45 20.69 -6.81
CA THR A 69 -4.16 20.96 -5.41
C THR A 69 -4.84 19.94 -4.51
N ILE A 70 -4.32 19.74 -3.31
CA ILE A 70 -4.94 18.80 -2.35
C ILE A 70 -6.38 19.22 -2.00
N GLU A 71 -6.67 20.52 -2.01
CA GLU A 71 -8.00 21.07 -1.77
C GLU A 71 -8.99 20.65 -2.86
N GLU A 72 -8.59 20.73 -4.14
CA GLU A 72 -9.40 20.28 -5.28
C GLU A 72 -9.64 18.76 -5.24
N VAL A 73 -8.63 18.00 -4.84
CA VAL A 73 -8.76 16.53 -4.63
C VAL A 73 -9.81 16.25 -3.55
N PHE A 74 -9.75 16.94 -2.41
CA PHE A 74 -10.70 16.74 -1.32
C PHE A 74 -12.11 17.23 -1.66
N GLU A 75 -12.26 18.31 -2.42
CA GLU A 75 -13.58 18.78 -2.88
C GLU A 75 -14.28 17.71 -3.74
N GLN A 76 -13.56 17.14 -4.70
CA GLN A 76 -14.11 16.11 -5.56
C GLN A 76 -14.36 14.80 -4.81
N PHE A 77 -13.44 14.41 -3.94
CA PHE A 77 -13.57 13.24 -3.09
C PHE A 77 -14.78 13.35 -2.17
N PHE A 78 -14.89 14.43 -1.42
CA PHE A 78 -15.96 14.68 -0.47
C PHE A 78 -17.33 14.71 -1.16
N LYS A 79 -17.44 15.44 -2.27
CA LYS A 79 -18.66 15.52 -3.08
C LYS A 79 -19.14 14.14 -3.54
N GLU A 80 -18.21 13.24 -3.88
CA GLU A 80 -18.58 11.90 -4.34
C GLU A 80 -19.03 10.99 -3.20
N ILE A 81 -18.28 10.96 -2.10
CA ILE A 81 -18.58 10.05 -0.97
C ILE A 81 -19.84 10.46 -0.20
N THR A 82 -20.21 11.76 -0.21
CA THR A 82 -21.42 12.27 0.46
C THR A 82 -22.68 12.22 -0.41
N LYS A 83 -22.55 11.93 -1.70
CA LYS A 83 -23.66 12.06 -2.68
C LYS A 83 -24.87 11.17 -2.38
N ASN A 84 -24.67 9.99 -1.81
CA ASN A 84 -25.72 9.00 -1.56
C ASN A 84 -25.66 8.47 -0.11
N SER A 85 -25.12 9.24 0.82
CA SER A 85 -24.85 8.75 2.17
C SER A 85 -25.68 9.50 3.18
N ASP A 86 -26.74 8.85 3.66
CA ASP A 86 -27.44 9.22 4.90
C ASP A 86 -26.79 8.54 6.13
N GLU A 87 -25.72 7.74 5.91
CA GLU A 87 -25.01 6.96 6.93
C GLU A 87 -23.65 7.59 7.28
N ASN A 88 -23.10 7.21 8.40
CA ASN A 88 -21.74 7.57 8.79
C ASN A 88 -20.73 7.07 7.76
N ILE A 89 -19.88 7.96 7.26
CA ILE A 89 -18.81 7.63 6.32
C ILE A 89 -17.59 7.18 7.11
N HIS A 90 -17.06 6.03 6.77
CA HIS A 90 -15.85 5.49 7.38
C HIS A 90 -14.64 5.77 6.51
N PHE A 91 -13.49 5.99 7.16
CA PHE A 91 -12.19 6.18 6.52
C PHE A 91 -11.17 5.18 7.07
N CYS A 92 -10.24 4.74 6.23
CA CYS A 92 -9.15 3.86 6.61
C CYS A 92 -7.87 4.23 5.83
N TYR A 93 -6.72 3.75 6.29
CA TYR A 93 -5.43 3.96 5.63
C TYR A 93 -5.09 5.45 5.38
N PHE A 94 -5.30 6.28 6.40
CA PHE A 94 -4.80 7.65 6.42
C PHE A 94 -3.56 7.74 7.31
N THR A 95 -2.47 8.30 6.81
CA THR A 95 -1.32 8.66 7.63
C THR A 95 -1.65 9.86 8.52
N GLU A 96 -0.86 10.12 9.56
CA GLU A 96 -1.08 11.28 10.44
C GLU A 96 -1.04 12.61 9.67
N GLU A 97 -0.17 12.72 8.67
CA GLU A 97 -0.11 13.90 7.80
C GLU A 97 -1.38 14.04 6.96
N GLN A 98 -1.85 12.95 6.36
CA GLN A 98 -3.09 12.92 5.57
C GLN A 98 -4.32 13.24 6.42
N LYS A 99 -4.39 12.72 7.67
CA LYS A 99 -5.44 13.07 8.63
C LYS A 99 -5.46 14.57 8.90
N ALA A 100 -4.30 15.15 9.22
CA ALA A 100 -4.19 16.58 9.51
C ALA A 100 -4.63 17.47 8.32
N LEU A 101 -4.32 17.08 7.09
CA LEU A 101 -4.77 17.77 5.90
C LEU A 101 -6.30 17.66 5.70
N PHE A 102 -6.83 16.45 5.86
CA PHE A 102 -8.25 16.20 5.68
C PHE A 102 -9.11 16.83 6.79
N ASP A 103 -8.65 16.83 8.03
CA ASP A 103 -9.31 17.50 9.15
C ASP A 103 -9.46 19.01 8.91
N LYS A 104 -8.41 19.68 8.45
CA LYS A 104 -8.47 21.10 8.07
C LYS A 104 -9.51 21.37 6.98
N PHE A 105 -9.60 20.48 6.00
CA PHE A 105 -10.60 20.59 4.95
C PHE A 105 -12.02 20.39 5.51
N LEU A 106 -12.25 19.36 6.32
CA LEU A 106 -13.55 19.07 6.92
C LEU A 106 -14.03 20.19 7.86
N GLN A 107 -13.14 20.76 8.68
CA GLN A 107 -13.45 21.89 9.55
C GLN A 107 -13.98 23.09 8.79
N LYS A 108 -13.41 23.44 7.64
CA LYS A 108 -13.92 24.50 6.76
C LYS A 108 -15.35 24.23 6.26
N LYS A 109 -15.75 22.95 6.21
CA LYS A 109 -17.08 22.50 5.79
C LYS A 109 -18.05 22.30 6.96
N GLY A 110 -17.62 22.53 8.19
CA GLY A 110 -18.42 22.30 9.40
C GLY A 110 -18.57 20.83 9.79
N HIS A 111 -17.66 19.97 9.32
CA HIS A 111 -17.62 18.54 9.63
C HIS A 111 -16.42 18.20 10.52
N SER A 112 -16.51 17.07 11.19
CA SER A 112 -15.41 16.47 11.96
C SER A 112 -15.35 14.97 11.72
N VAL A 113 -14.18 14.38 11.99
CA VAL A 113 -13.97 12.95 11.95
C VAL A 113 -13.28 12.49 13.22
N GLU A 114 -13.66 11.34 13.73
CA GLU A 114 -12.99 10.69 14.86
C GLU A 114 -12.01 9.66 14.30
N TRP A 115 -10.72 9.79 14.65
CA TRP A 115 -9.67 8.89 14.21
C TRP A 115 -9.33 7.89 15.31
N ASN A 116 -9.26 6.61 14.93
CA ASN A 116 -8.73 5.54 15.77
C ASN A 116 -7.48 4.97 15.09
N SER A 117 -6.38 4.86 15.81
CA SER A 117 -5.11 4.34 15.30
C SER A 117 -4.60 3.23 16.19
N LYS A 118 -4.22 2.11 15.60
CA LYS A 118 -3.59 1.00 16.28
C LYS A 118 -2.17 0.79 15.74
N ARG A 119 -1.23 0.51 16.63
CA ARG A 119 0.16 0.29 16.24
C ARG A 119 0.34 -0.90 15.29
N GLU A 120 -0.49 -1.91 15.42
CA GLU A 120 -0.46 -3.11 14.58
C GLU A 120 -0.85 -2.83 13.12
N ASP A 121 -1.55 -1.72 12.87
CA ASP A 121 -1.95 -1.30 11.52
C ASP A 121 -0.89 -0.41 10.83
N SER A 122 0.25 -0.18 11.48
CA SER A 122 1.30 0.69 10.97
C SER A 122 2.30 -0.05 10.09
N ASP A 123 2.68 0.58 8.97
CA ASP A 123 3.78 0.09 8.13
C ASP A 123 5.14 0.25 8.82
N TYR A 124 6.05 -0.70 8.59
CA TYR A 124 7.44 -0.58 9.00
C TYR A 124 8.23 0.19 7.95
N LEU A 125 8.76 1.35 8.33
CA LEU A 125 9.58 2.19 7.45
C LEU A 125 11.05 2.11 7.88
N TYR A 126 11.92 1.80 6.93
CA TYR A 126 13.38 1.73 7.13
C TYR A 126 14.09 2.55 6.07
N LEU A 127 15.17 3.20 6.45
CA LEU A 127 16.11 3.74 5.46
C LEU A 127 16.82 2.58 4.75
N GLN A 128 17.02 2.71 3.44
CA GLN A 128 17.74 1.69 2.66
C GLN A 128 19.16 1.47 3.21
N SER A 129 19.87 2.54 3.59
CA SER A 129 21.19 2.48 4.21
C SER A 129 21.19 1.64 5.49
N ASP A 130 20.18 1.82 6.33
CA ASP A 130 20.08 1.05 7.59
C ASP A 130 19.88 -0.44 7.34
N LEU A 131 19.11 -0.79 6.31
CA LEU A 131 18.93 -2.20 5.93
C LEU A 131 20.16 -2.79 5.24
N ALA A 132 20.93 -1.98 4.52
CA ALA A 132 22.17 -2.42 3.87
C ALA A 132 23.28 -2.65 4.87
N ASP A 133 23.50 -1.71 5.78
CA ASP A 133 24.63 -1.68 6.69
C ASP A 133 24.32 -2.26 8.08
N LEU A 134 23.03 -2.33 8.44
CA LEU A 134 22.51 -2.81 9.73
C LEU A 134 23.29 -2.18 10.93
N PRO A 135 23.38 -0.84 11.02
CA PRO A 135 24.21 -0.17 12.02
C PRO A 135 23.59 -0.27 13.44
N GLY A 136 24.41 -0.03 14.46
CA GLY A 136 23.94 0.09 15.85
C GLY A 136 23.50 -1.21 16.52
N SER A 137 23.10 -1.11 17.77
CA SER A 137 22.69 -2.24 18.61
C SER A 137 21.31 -2.78 18.27
N GLU A 138 20.40 -1.94 17.77
CA GLU A 138 19.05 -2.33 17.36
C GLU A 138 19.04 -3.35 16.22
N TYR A 139 20.02 -3.32 15.33
CA TYR A 139 20.15 -4.28 14.23
C TYR A 139 20.98 -5.53 14.58
N GLN A 140 21.47 -5.69 15.83
CA GLN A 140 22.29 -6.83 16.22
C GLN A 140 21.66 -8.18 15.90
N LYS A 141 20.36 -8.35 16.16
CA LYS A 141 19.64 -9.59 15.85
C LYS A 141 19.61 -9.85 14.33
N LYS A 142 19.40 -8.83 13.53
CA LYS A 142 19.38 -8.94 12.05
C LYS A 142 20.77 -9.32 11.53
N ARG A 143 21.85 -8.68 12.00
CA ARG A 143 23.24 -9.07 11.67
C ARG A 143 23.53 -10.52 12.01
N ASN A 144 23.10 -10.97 13.21
CA ASN A 144 23.28 -12.37 13.62
C ASN A 144 22.55 -13.35 12.69
N HIS A 145 21.34 -13.01 12.21
CA HIS A 145 20.62 -13.84 11.24
C HIS A 145 21.35 -13.90 9.91
N VAL A 146 21.84 -12.76 9.40
CA VAL A 146 22.63 -12.69 8.15
C VAL A 146 23.89 -13.53 8.29
N SER A 147 24.66 -13.35 9.37
CA SER A 147 25.90 -14.12 9.61
C SER A 147 25.64 -15.63 9.68
N LYS A 148 24.61 -16.07 10.40
CA LYS A 148 24.21 -17.48 10.46
C LYS A 148 23.84 -18.05 9.10
N PHE A 149 23.10 -17.27 8.30
CA PHE A 149 22.73 -17.68 6.94
C PHE A 149 23.98 -17.85 6.07
N ILE A 150 24.86 -16.85 6.05
CA ILE A 150 26.11 -16.89 5.26
C ILE A 150 26.96 -18.08 5.68
N THR A 151 27.20 -18.29 6.98
CA THR A 151 28.00 -19.40 7.48
C THR A 151 27.40 -20.76 7.13
N LYS A 152 26.07 -20.89 7.21
CA LYS A 152 25.39 -22.16 6.92
C LYS A 152 25.38 -22.49 5.44
N HIS A 153 25.36 -21.49 4.56
CA HIS A 153 25.13 -21.64 3.11
C HIS A 153 26.30 -21.09 2.27
N GLU A 154 27.51 -21.00 2.83
CA GLU A 154 28.65 -20.24 2.28
C GLU A 154 28.94 -20.43 0.78
N LYS A 155 28.53 -21.53 0.16
CA LYS A 155 28.73 -21.80 -1.28
C LYS A 155 27.46 -22.29 -1.99
N GLU A 156 26.33 -22.23 -1.28
CA GLU A 156 25.09 -22.86 -1.74
C GLU A 156 24.05 -21.85 -2.22
N TYR A 157 24.36 -20.54 -2.13
CA TYR A 157 23.43 -19.51 -2.58
C TYR A 157 24.06 -18.56 -3.60
N SER A 158 23.22 -18.02 -4.44
CA SER A 158 23.54 -16.91 -5.34
C SER A 158 22.47 -15.84 -5.25
N PHE A 159 22.85 -14.60 -5.48
CA PHE A 159 21.92 -13.49 -5.61
C PHE A 159 21.89 -13.02 -7.06
N THR A 160 20.69 -12.92 -7.61
CA THR A 160 20.48 -12.42 -8.97
C THR A 160 19.37 -11.39 -8.96
N TYR A 161 19.64 -10.22 -9.49
CA TYR A 161 18.65 -9.18 -9.69
C TYR A 161 17.95 -9.35 -11.04
N PHE A 162 16.64 -9.28 -11.04
CA PHE A 162 15.81 -9.28 -12.25
C PHE A 162 14.94 -8.03 -12.26
N ASP A 163 14.93 -7.33 -13.36
CA ASP A 163 13.99 -6.26 -13.67
C ASP A 163 13.00 -6.68 -14.78
N ALA A 164 12.11 -5.78 -15.17
CA ALA A 164 11.10 -6.06 -16.18
C ALA A 164 11.68 -6.45 -17.56
N SER A 165 12.93 -6.04 -17.86
CA SER A 165 13.61 -6.34 -19.14
C SER A 165 14.37 -7.67 -19.11
N THR A 166 14.83 -8.10 -17.94
CA THR A 166 15.67 -9.28 -17.76
C THR A 166 14.90 -10.53 -17.33
N ILE A 167 13.66 -10.35 -16.81
CA ILE A 167 12.84 -11.47 -16.35
C ILE A 167 12.28 -12.29 -17.53
N THR A 168 12.76 -13.53 -17.68
CA THR A 168 12.33 -14.46 -18.73
C THR A 168 11.07 -15.24 -18.31
N HIS A 169 10.42 -15.90 -19.29
CA HIS A 169 9.29 -16.79 -19.01
C HIS A 169 9.67 -17.92 -18.03
N LYS A 170 10.86 -18.52 -18.23
CA LYS A 170 11.38 -19.58 -17.35
C LYS A 170 11.54 -19.11 -15.91
N ILE A 171 12.07 -17.89 -15.70
CA ILE A 171 12.23 -17.31 -14.36
C ILE A 171 10.86 -17.12 -13.69
N LYS A 172 9.84 -16.64 -14.42
CA LYS A 172 8.46 -16.51 -13.91
C LYS A 172 7.89 -17.87 -13.50
N GLU A 173 8.11 -18.92 -14.31
CA GLU A 173 7.68 -20.28 -13.96
C GLU A 173 8.35 -20.79 -12.69
N ASP A 174 9.64 -20.53 -12.51
CA ASP A 174 10.39 -20.95 -11.33
C ASP A 174 9.91 -20.22 -10.07
N PHE A 175 9.58 -18.92 -10.14
CA PHE A 175 8.91 -18.20 -9.05
C PHE A 175 7.54 -18.82 -8.69
N VAL A 176 6.74 -19.18 -9.70
CA VAL A 176 5.44 -19.82 -9.46
C VAL A 176 5.62 -21.19 -8.78
N LYS A 177 6.63 -21.98 -9.15
CA LYS A 177 6.93 -23.27 -8.49
C LYS A 177 7.31 -23.07 -7.03
N VAL A 178 8.18 -22.09 -6.73
CA VAL A 178 8.57 -21.77 -5.35
C VAL A 178 7.37 -21.31 -4.53
N ALA A 179 6.55 -20.41 -5.07
CA ALA A 179 5.35 -19.94 -4.39
C ALA A 179 4.34 -21.07 -4.11
N LYS A 180 4.12 -21.97 -5.06
CA LYS A 180 3.26 -23.16 -4.87
C LYS A 180 3.79 -24.08 -3.78
N LYS A 181 5.09 -24.35 -3.78
CA LYS A 181 5.73 -25.18 -2.74
C LYS A 181 5.55 -24.54 -1.37
N TRP A 182 5.83 -23.25 -1.26
CA TRP A 182 5.65 -22.51 -0.01
C TRP A 182 4.20 -22.55 0.50
N LEU A 183 3.21 -22.35 -0.37
CA LEU A 183 1.79 -22.43 -0.01
C LEU A 183 1.42 -23.84 0.48
N CYS A 184 1.91 -24.91 -0.18
CA CYS A 184 1.64 -26.28 0.26
C CYS A 184 2.23 -26.60 1.64
N GLU A 185 3.39 -26.04 1.97
CA GLU A 185 4.03 -26.21 3.28
C GLU A 185 3.27 -25.47 4.39
N PHE A 186 2.63 -24.32 4.08
CA PHE A 186 1.86 -23.53 5.04
C PHE A 186 0.40 -23.99 5.21
N SER A 187 -0.20 -24.58 4.19
CA SER A 187 -1.59 -25.08 4.29
C SER A 187 -1.72 -26.46 4.94
N GLY A 188 -0.62 -27.04 5.39
CA GLY A 188 -0.56 -28.33 6.08
C GLY A 188 -0.49 -28.27 7.61
N ASN A 189 -0.70 -27.08 8.23
CA ASN A 189 -0.77 -26.90 9.69
C ASN A 189 -2.14 -26.42 10.10
#